data_77f0702c24fbb4bafde35147de6a2bf1
#
_entry.id   77f0702c24fbb4bafde35147de6a2bf1
#
_cell.length_a   1.000
_cell.length_b   1.000
_cell.length_c   1.000
_cell.angle_alpha   90.00
_cell.angle_beta   90.00
_cell.angle_gamma   90.00
#
_symmetry.space_group_name_H-M   'P 1'
#
loop_
_entity.id
_entity.type
_entity.pdbx_description
1 polymer ?
#
loop_
_entity_poly.entity_id
_entity_poly.type
_entity_poly.pdbx_seq_one_letter_code
_entity_poly.pdbx_strand_id
1 'polypeptide(L)'
;HNFRIQLYQSLQEKSIAFFNAEGMTKRLKSIFLQVVRSKETETITKKMQEDFIPQIAKISPMIQEKLKLGDFKMDDFNLMDQNPEWKNLIEDSSITDKMQEFSELQMEGADVFMSTFSNMKDYRFFRSIHTWFLPYSESCCKEEFHKNPEMLTLFSSIGKSQMLCNSDKYSLAFGLVQMPLQYREMFTSNLNMESQQLDELNKEDNLLAKNNRADIVCKQYMQDLYRFFKLNNYKSDFIDPFKSKLHLYHSYYFNRLEDSEEIVSSLAQTYFKKNFHDEAIELFSLMLKEKPNDVEILQKCAYCYQCKKDFTTALDLYLRSDIIHPDNLWTLQRIGVCYRSLKEPEKALEFYTHAEMLSPDDLLISLNIGYCLLELKRYNDALQNFFKIEYLSSDSRKVWRPIAWCSFVVGKLSQAEKYYNKILEAERDGQDWLNMGHVALCEGNRKEALARYRKSFIAMKDNHSDFNVAFSEDIPYLLEKGIDKEILPIILDYVYYNE
;
A
#
# COMPACT_ATOMS: atom_id res chain seq x y z
N HIS A 1 -26.15 33.52 -34.01
CA HIS A 1 -26.19 32.25 -33.26
C HIS A 1 -25.53 31.12 -34.06
N ASN A 2 -25.87 30.91 -35.30
CA ASN A 2 -25.28 29.89 -36.19
C ASN A 2 -23.77 30.07 -36.39
N PHE A 3 -23.26 31.31 -36.50
CA PHE A 3 -21.83 31.56 -36.66
C PHE A 3 -21.02 31.14 -35.43
N ARG A 4 -21.55 31.38 -34.23
CA ARG A 4 -20.90 30.93 -32.98
C ARG A 4 -20.86 29.40 -32.89
N ILE A 5 -21.93 28.72 -33.29
CA ILE A 5 -21.97 27.25 -33.32
C ILE A 5 -20.96 26.68 -34.29
N GLN A 6 -20.87 27.23 -35.51
CA GLN A 6 -19.91 26.81 -36.55
C GLN A 6 -18.46 27.05 -36.10
N LEU A 7 -18.19 28.22 -35.51
CA LEU A 7 -16.87 28.53 -34.96
C LEU A 7 -16.48 27.55 -33.84
N TYR A 8 -17.41 27.25 -32.95
CA TYR A 8 -17.20 26.30 -31.86
C TYR A 8 -16.93 24.89 -32.36
N GLN A 9 -17.68 24.41 -33.36
CA GLN A 9 -17.44 23.10 -34.00
C GLN A 9 -16.10 23.07 -34.72
N SER A 10 -15.72 24.10 -35.47
CA SER A 10 -14.40 24.15 -36.11
C SER A 10 -13.24 24.16 -35.12
N LEU A 11 -13.39 24.84 -33.97
CA LEU A 11 -12.40 24.80 -32.92
C LEU A 11 -12.30 23.43 -32.26
N GLN A 12 -13.43 22.75 -32.08
CA GLN A 12 -13.46 21.37 -31.57
C GLN A 12 -12.72 20.40 -32.50
N GLU A 13 -13.02 20.45 -33.81
CA GLU A 13 -12.37 19.60 -34.82
C GLU A 13 -10.87 19.82 -34.87
N LYS A 14 -10.41 21.09 -34.85
CA LYS A 14 -8.97 21.41 -34.77
C LYS A 14 -8.32 20.91 -33.50
N SER A 15 -9.04 21.00 -32.39
CA SER A 15 -8.53 20.48 -31.10
C SER A 15 -8.40 18.95 -31.12
N ILE A 16 -9.37 18.25 -31.70
CA ILE A 16 -9.31 16.78 -31.87
C ILE A 16 -8.14 16.40 -32.77
N ALA A 17 -7.96 17.08 -33.91
CA ALA A 17 -6.81 16.84 -34.79
C ALA A 17 -5.47 17.09 -34.08
N PHE A 18 -5.38 18.12 -33.25
CA PHE A 18 -4.20 18.38 -32.42
C PHE A 18 -3.93 17.25 -31.44
N PHE A 19 -4.93 16.76 -30.73
CA PHE A 19 -4.77 15.69 -29.77
C PHE A 19 -4.47 14.33 -30.40
N ASN A 20 -4.89 14.09 -31.66
CA ASN A 20 -4.55 12.90 -32.44
C ASN A 20 -3.25 13.04 -33.23
N ALA A 21 -2.53 14.17 -33.10
CA ALA A 21 -1.22 14.32 -33.73
C ALA A 21 -0.21 13.32 -33.17
N GLU A 22 0.72 12.89 -34.03
CA GLU A 22 1.74 11.90 -33.70
C GLU A 22 2.47 12.21 -32.38
N GLY A 23 2.56 11.25 -31.48
CA GLY A 23 3.17 11.35 -30.17
C GLY A 23 2.35 12.08 -29.10
N MET A 24 1.20 12.67 -29.44
CA MET A 24 0.36 13.39 -28.46
C MET A 24 -0.33 12.42 -27.49
N THR A 25 -0.82 11.29 -27.97
CA THR A 25 -1.41 10.23 -27.15
C THR A 25 -0.46 9.76 -26.06
N LYS A 26 0.81 9.52 -26.43
CA LYS A 26 1.84 9.14 -25.46
C LYS A 26 2.07 10.22 -24.39
N ARG A 27 2.08 11.49 -24.79
CA ARG A 27 2.21 12.62 -23.84
C ARG A 27 1.00 12.74 -22.91
N LEU A 28 -0.21 12.59 -23.44
CA LEU A 28 -1.44 12.59 -22.64
C LEU A 28 -1.45 11.44 -21.64
N LYS A 29 -1.09 10.24 -22.07
CA LYS A 29 -0.93 9.07 -21.19
C LYS A 29 0.05 9.36 -20.06
N SER A 30 1.23 9.94 -20.38
CA SER A 30 2.22 10.33 -19.37
C SER A 30 1.66 11.34 -18.38
N ILE A 31 0.96 12.38 -18.83
CA ILE A 31 0.32 13.38 -17.95
C ILE A 31 -0.69 12.72 -17.01
N PHE A 32 -1.58 11.87 -17.54
CA PHE A 32 -2.57 11.16 -16.72
C PHE A 32 -1.91 10.28 -15.65
N LEU A 33 -0.89 9.52 -16.05
CA LEU A 33 -0.15 8.68 -15.11
C LEU A 33 0.54 9.50 -14.02
N GLN A 34 1.08 10.68 -14.33
CA GLN A 34 1.66 11.57 -13.33
C GLN A 34 0.60 12.15 -12.38
N VAL A 35 -0.60 12.45 -12.85
CA VAL A 35 -1.72 12.86 -11.97
C VAL A 35 -2.08 11.73 -10.99
N VAL A 36 -2.10 10.48 -11.45
CA VAL A 36 -2.34 9.33 -10.55
C VAL A 36 -1.22 9.21 -9.51
N ARG A 37 0.04 9.29 -9.94
CA ARG A 37 1.21 9.23 -9.06
C ARG A 37 1.23 10.34 -8.02
N SER A 38 0.76 11.54 -8.37
CA SER A 38 0.69 12.65 -7.42
C SER A 38 -0.20 12.38 -6.21
N LYS A 39 -1.20 11.50 -6.33
CA LYS A 39 -2.04 11.08 -5.20
C LYS A 39 -1.26 10.29 -4.15
N GLU A 40 -0.19 9.61 -4.53
CA GLU A 40 0.66 8.85 -3.61
C GLU A 40 1.60 9.76 -2.82
N THR A 41 1.89 10.96 -3.34
CA THR A 41 2.87 11.86 -2.75
C THR A 41 2.57 12.19 -1.29
N GLU A 42 1.30 12.33 -0.90
CA GLU A 42 0.93 12.60 0.51
C GLU A 42 1.27 11.41 1.42
N THR A 43 0.94 10.20 0.98
CA THR A 43 1.24 8.97 1.73
C THR A 43 2.74 8.75 1.86
N ILE A 44 3.48 8.96 0.76
CA ILE A 44 4.95 8.85 0.74
C ILE A 44 5.56 9.92 1.64
N THR A 45 5.10 11.18 1.55
CA THR A 45 5.57 12.28 2.39
C THR A 45 5.36 11.98 3.88
N LYS A 46 4.18 11.47 4.23
CA LYS A 46 3.87 11.08 5.61
C LYS A 46 4.78 9.96 6.10
N LYS A 47 4.98 8.92 5.29
CA LYS A 47 5.88 7.81 5.58
C LYS A 47 7.34 8.29 5.76
N MET A 48 7.78 9.22 4.91
CA MET A 48 9.10 9.86 5.04
C MET A 48 9.25 10.59 6.37
N GLN A 49 8.26 11.38 6.76
CA GLN A 49 8.31 12.20 7.98
C GLN A 49 8.14 11.39 9.27
N GLU A 50 7.26 10.38 9.27
CA GLU A 50 6.95 9.61 10.47
C GLU A 50 7.93 8.46 10.71
N ASP A 51 8.45 7.83 9.65
CA ASP A 51 9.26 6.62 9.76
C ASP A 51 10.73 6.85 9.42
N PHE A 52 11.03 7.43 8.25
CA PHE A 52 12.38 7.45 7.70
C PHE A 52 13.26 8.55 8.32
N ILE A 53 12.79 9.80 8.32
CA ILE A 53 13.53 10.94 8.86
C ILE A 53 13.88 10.75 10.35
N PRO A 54 12.99 10.27 11.24
CA PRO A 54 13.33 10.03 12.63
C PRO A 54 14.40 8.94 12.83
N GLN A 55 14.45 7.93 11.96
CA GLN A 55 15.47 6.89 12.04
C GLN A 55 16.84 7.39 11.61
N ILE A 56 16.92 8.15 10.51
CA ILE A 56 18.16 8.83 10.10
C ILE A 56 18.62 9.79 11.20
N ALA A 57 17.71 10.54 11.82
CA ALA A 57 18.04 11.47 12.89
C ALA A 57 18.64 10.79 14.13
N LYS A 58 18.26 9.55 14.45
CA LYS A 58 18.86 8.76 15.55
C LYS A 58 20.31 8.35 15.26
N ILE A 59 20.63 8.07 14.01
CA ILE A 59 21.97 7.64 13.57
C ILE A 59 22.86 8.85 13.26
N SER A 60 22.27 9.98 12.88
CA SER A 60 22.99 11.22 12.53
C SER A 60 24.01 11.69 13.58
N PRO A 61 23.75 11.65 14.91
CA PRO A 61 24.73 12.04 15.93
C PRO A 61 25.96 11.15 15.91
N MET A 62 25.80 9.84 15.69
CA MET A 62 26.92 8.88 15.61
C MET A 62 27.77 9.11 14.37
N ILE A 63 27.11 9.44 13.25
CA ILE A 63 27.78 9.83 12.01
C ILE A 63 28.51 11.16 12.21
N GLN A 64 27.89 12.15 12.84
CA GLN A 64 28.49 13.46 13.10
C GLN A 64 29.69 13.38 14.07
N GLU A 65 29.64 12.51 15.06
CA GLU A 65 30.74 12.32 16.01
C GLU A 65 31.97 11.74 15.31
N LYS A 66 31.78 10.76 14.43
CA LYS A 66 32.88 10.19 13.61
C LYS A 66 33.40 11.16 12.54
N LEU A 67 32.52 12.00 11.95
CA LEU A 67 32.94 13.09 11.05
C LEU A 67 33.78 14.16 11.73
N LYS A 68 33.54 14.45 13.03
CA LYS A 68 34.32 15.41 13.83
C LYS A 68 35.73 14.89 14.17
N LEU A 69 35.95 13.59 14.13
CA LEU A 69 37.27 12.96 14.41
C LEU A 69 38.25 13.05 13.21
N GLY A 70 37.87 13.67 12.09
CA GLY A 70 38.79 14.04 11.01
C GLY A 70 39.32 12.90 10.13
N ASP A 71 38.84 11.66 10.36
CA ASP A 71 39.34 10.46 9.68
C ASP A 71 38.45 9.95 8.53
N PHE A 72 37.44 10.73 8.11
CA PHE A 72 36.47 10.28 7.12
C PHE A 72 36.86 10.67 5.70
N LYS A 73 37.32 9.71 4.92
CA LYS A 73 37.50 9.84 3.46
C LYS A 73 36.31 9.27 2.73
N MET A 74 35.97 9.78 1.55
CA MET A 74 34.83 9.38 0.73
C MET A 74 34.88 7.90 0.30
N ASP A 75 36.08 7.32 0.25
CA ASP A 75 36.27 5.87 0.08
C ASP A 75 35.67 5.04 1.21
N ASP A 76 35.46 5.65 2.38
CA ASP A 76 34.86 4.97 3.54
C ASP A 76 33.35 4.74 3.37
N PHE A 77 32.67 5.48 2.51
CA PHE A 77 31.27 5.20 2.14
C PHE A 77 31.14 3.92 1.31
N ASN A 78 32.08 3.67 0.40
CA ASN A 78 32.20 2.40 -0.34
C ASN A 78 32.76 1.27 0.56
N LEU A 79 33.44 1.61 1.66
CA LEU A 79 33.94 0.70 2.69
C LEU A 79 32.96 0.46 3.83
N MET A 80 31.78 1.09 3.84
CA MET A 80 30.70 0.81 4.81
C MET A 80 30.30 -0.67 4.80
N ASP A 81 30.30 -1.32 3.64
CA ASP A 81 30.05 -2.76 3.54
C ASP A 81 31.17 -3.63 4.13
N GLN A 82 32.34 -3.06 4.39
CA GLN A 82 33.52 -3.78 4.92
C GLN A 82 33.77 -3.53 6.40
N ASN A 83 33.11 -2.56 7.03
CA ASN A 83 33.23 -2.30 8.47
C ASN A 83 32.11 -2.98 9.24
N PRO A 84 32.43 -4.03 10.07
CA PRO A 84 31.41 -4.83 10.79
C PRO A 84 30.54 -4.01 11.74
N GLU A 85 31.05 -2.93 12.33
CA GLU A 85 30.30 -2.08 13.26
C GLU A 85 29.22 -1.24 12.54
N TRP A 86 29.52 -0.77 11.34
CA TRP A 86 28.59 -0.03 10.50
C TRP A 86 27.54 -0.95 9.88
N LYS A 87 28.00 -2.13 9.45
CA LYS A 87 27.12 -3.16 8.88
C LYS A 87 26.06 -3.60 9.89
N ASN A 88 26.45 -3.89 11.12
CA ASN A 88 25.53 -4.26 12.18
C ASN A 88 24.54 -3.11 12.53
N LEU A 89 25.00 -1.86 12.60
CA LEU A 89 24.15 -0.69 12.87
C LEU A 89 23.11 -0.42 11.76
N ILE A 90 23.48 -0.67 10.51
CA ILE A 90 22.61 -0.48 9.34
C ILE A 90 21.65 -1.66 9.20
N GLU A 91 22.14 -2.89 9.36
CA GLU A 91 21.31 -4.12 9.31
C GLU A 91 20.30 -4.18 10.47
N ASP A 92 20.69 -3.81 11.69
CA ASP A 92 19.79 -3.76 12.85
C ASP A 92 18.73 -2.65 12.74
N SER A 93 18.94 -1.63 11.90
CA SER A 93 18.06 -0.45 11.86
C SER A 93 16.93 -0.51 10.84
N SER A 94 16.82 -1.56 10.03
CA SER A 94 15.89 -1.65 8.89
C SER A 94 15.96 -0.48 7.89
N ILE A 95 17.04 0.32 7.95
CA ILE A 95 17.22 1.49 7.08
C ILE A 95 17.51 1.05 5.66
N THR A 96 18.29 -0.01 5.46
CA THR A 96 18.66 -0.53 4.14
C THR A 96 17.41 -0.94 3.35
N ASP A 97 16.50 -1.68 3.99
CA ASP A 97 15.23 -2.10 3.36
C ASP A 97 14.38 -0.89 2.97
N LYS A 98 14.35 0.14 3.81
CA LYS A 98 13.61 1.37 3.54
C LYS A 98 14.25 2.20 2.44
N MET A 99 15.58 2.30 2.40
CA MET A 99 16.28 2.97 1.30
C MET A 99 16.02 2.26 -0.02
N GLN A 100 16.01 0.95 -0.03
CA GLN A 100 15.66 0.17 -1.21
C GLN A 100 14.21 0.42 -1.62
N GLU A 101 13.26 0.41 -0.69
CA GLU A 101 11.85 0.73 -0.94
C GLU A 101 11.69 2.12 -1.56
N PHE A 102 12.39 3.14 -1.03
CA PHE A 102 12.33 4.49 -1.60
C PHE A 102 12.99 4.58 -2.98
N SER A 103 14.07 3.85 -3.20
CA SER A 103 14.70 3.76 -4.51
C SER A 103 13.76 3.14 -5.55
N GLU A 104 13.06 2.07 -5.18
CA GLU A 104 12.06 1.41 -6.02
C GLU A 104 10.89 2.37 -6.34
N LEU A 105 10.33 3.06 -5.33
CA LEU A 105 9.30 4.08 -5.52
C LEU A 105 9.76 5.20 -6.46
N GLN A 106 11.01 5.64 -6.34
CA GLN A 106 11.59 6.66 -7.20
C GLN A 106 11.74 6.18 -8.64
N MET A 107 12.20 4.94 -8.84
CA MET A 107 12.28 4.32 -10.17
C MET A 107 10.89 4.17 -10.81
N GLU A 108 9.87 3.86 -10.03
CA GLU A 108 8.47 3.86 -10.48
C GLU A 108 7.94 5.27 -10.82
N GLY A 109 8.69 6.31 -10.49
CA GLY A 109 8.37 7.70 -10.80
C GLY A 109 7.56 8.42 -9.73
N ALA A 110 7.46 7.88 -8.51
CA ALA A 110 6.87 8.57 -7.38
C ALA A 110 7.70 9.79 -6.94
N ASP A 111 7.05 10.74 -6.28
CA ASP A 111 7.71 11.94 -5.76
C ASP A 111 8.15 11.72 -4.31
N VAL A 112 9.40 11.31 -4.14
CA VAL A 112 9.99 11.04 -2.82
C VAL A 112 10.64 12.29 -2.18
N PHE A 113 10.82 13.37 -2.94
CA PHE A 113 11.54 14.57 -2.50
C PHE A 113 10.65 15.67 -1.94
N MET A 114 9.33 15.52 -1.99
CA MET A 114 8.39 16.55 -1.53
C MET A 114 8.66 16.99 -0.09
N SER A 115 8.90 16.06 0.82
CA SER A 115 9.17 16.37 2.23
C SER A 115 10.48 17.11 2.44
N THR A 116 11.50 16.77 1.66
CA THR A 116 12.85 17.36 1.76
C THR A 116 12.85 18.83 1.37
N PHE A 117 12.14 19.18 0.29
CA PHE A 117 12.18 20.53 -0.27
C PHE A 117 10.99 21.43 0.12
N SER A 118 10.01 20.91 0.86
CA SER A 118 8.83 21.70 1.26
C SER A 118 9.20 22.96 2.04
N ASN A 119 10.10 22.84 3.02
CA ASN A 119 10.54 23.96 3.87
C ASN A 119 11.46 24.96 3.14
N MET A 120 11.97 24.59 1.97
CA MET A 120 12.86 25.43 1.14
C MET A 120 12.08 26.28 0.12
N LYS A 121 10.76 26.37 0.23
CA LYS A 121 9.91 27.21 -0.64
C LYS A 121 9.63 28.61 -0.07
N ASP A 122 10.17 28.93 1.10
CA ASP A 122 10.02 30.26 1.73
C ASP A 122 10.96 31.32 1.16
N TYR A 123 11.86 30.97 0.25
CA TYR A 123 12.72 31.92 -0.42
C TYR A 123 11.92 32.99 -1.17
N ARG A 124 12.43 34.23 -1.17
CA ARG A 124 11.82 35.36 -1.89
C ARG A 124 11.52 35.05 -3.36
N PHE A 125 12.31 34.20 -3.97
CA PHE A 125 12.14 33.71 -5.33
C PHE A 125 10.75 33.11 -5.56
N PHE A 126 10.23 32.30 -4.63
CA PHE A 126 8.93 31.63 -4.77
C PHE A 126 7.70 32.49 -4.41
N ARG A 127 7.90 33.77 -4.11
CA ARG A 127 6.77 34.70 -3.90
C ARG A 127 6.03 35.03 -5.20
N SER A 128 6.68 34.86 -6.34
CA SER A 128 6.09 35.11 -7.65
C SER A 128 5.62 33.80 -8.28
N ILE A 129 4.40 33.78 -8.81
CA ILE A 129 3.77 32.55 -9.34
C ILE A 129 4.58 31.94 -10.49
N HIS A 130 5.08 32.80 -11.41
CA HIS A 130 5.81 32.31 -12.59
C HIS A 130 7.09 31.57 -12.24
N THR A 131 7.74 31.87 -11.12
CA THR A 131 9.01 31.24 -10.73
C THR A 131 8.84 29.77 -10.30
N TRP A 132 7.65 29.36 -9.94
CA TRP A 132 7.34 27.95 -9.66
C TRP A 132 7.44 27.05 -10.88
N PHE A 133 7.25 27.62 -12.07
CA PHE A 133 7.21 26.90 -13.34
C PHE A 133 8.36 27.26 -14.27
N LEU A 134 9.33 28.04 -13.77
CA LEU A 134 10.48 28.46 -14.53
C LEU A 134 11.45 27.31 -14.70
N PRO A 135 11.83 26.92 -15.95
CA PRO A 135 12.87 25.95 -16.16
C PRO A 135 14.16 26.38 -15.46
N TYR A 136 14.84 25.43 -14.82
CA TYR A 136 16.06 25.76 -14.10
C TYR A 136 17.14 26.31 -15.05
N SER A 137 17.66 27.48 -14.71
CA SER A 137 18.73 28.14 -15.43
C SER A 137 19.57 28.95 -14.45
N GLU A 138 20.87 28.78 -14.55
CA GLU A 138 21.85 29.57 -13.76
C GLU A 138 21.71 31.07 -14.01
N SER A 139 21.27 31.48 -15.21
CA SER A 139 21.07 32.87 -15.58
C SER A 139 19.92 33.57 -14.87
N CYS A 140 18.96 32.80 -14.33
CA CYS A 140 17.81 33.37 -13.65
C CYS A 140 18.13 33.90 -12.24
N CYS A 141 19.20 33.45 -11.63
CA CYS A 141 19.62 33.78 -10.27
C CYS A 141 21.03 34.40 -10.24
N LYS A 142 21.34 35.22 -11.26
CA LYS A 142 22.67 35.80 -11.43
C LYS A 142 23.18 36.54 -10.21
N GLU A 143 22.34 37.29 -9.52
CA GLU A 143 22.73 38.09 -8.35
C GLU A 143 23.18 37.21 -7.16
N GLU A 144 22.54 36.06 -6.95
CA GLU A 144 22.87 35.14 -5.88
C GLU A 144 24.02 34.18 -6.28
N PHE A 145 24.06 33.71 -7.54
CA PHE A 145 25.02 32.70 -7.98
C PHE A 145 26.37 33.32 -8.36
N HIS A 146 26.43 34.53 -8.96
CA HIS A 146 27.68 35.17 -9.30
C HIS A 146 28.55 35.63 -8.12
N LYS A 147 27.96 35.68 -6.90
CA LYS A 147 28.76 35.93 -5.69
C LYS A 147 29.59 34.72 -5.26
N ASN A 148 29.35 33.54 -5.83
CA ASN A 148 30.01 32.29 -5.48
C ASN A 148 30.48 31.56 -6.77
N PRO A 149 31.49 32.08 -7.51
CA PRO A 149 31.90 31.50 -8.77
C PRO A 149 32.43 30.07 -8.69
N GLU A 150 32.93 29.64 -7.53
CA GLU A 150 33.34 28.27 -7.24
C GLU A 150 32.20 27.28 -7.28
N MET A 151 30.94 27.75 -7.18
CA MET A 151 29.76 26.90 -7.18
C MET A 151 29.13 26.73 -8.57
N LEU A 152 29.66 27.37 -9.62
CA LEU A 152 29.07 27.29 -10.96
C LEU A 152 28.99 25.86 -11.49
N THR A 153 30.04 25.06 -11.25
CA THR A 153 30.05 23.64 -11.63
C THR A 153 28.95 22.85 -10.91
N LEU A 154 28.72 23.13 -9.61
CA LEU A 154 27.69 22.50 -8.80
C LEU A 154 26.29 22.91 -9.29
N PHE A 155 26.06 24.19 -9.60
CA PHE A 155 24.77 24.64 -10.15
C PHE A 155 24.49 24.01 -11.51
N SER A 156 25.52 23.82 -12.35
CA SER A 156 25.39 23.11 -13.62
C SER A 156 25.02 21.64 -13.40
N SER A 157 25.63 20.97 -12.43
CA SER A 157 25.29 19.58 -12.07
C SER A 157 23.86 19.44 -11.56
N ILE A 158 23.39 20.36 -10.70
CA ILE A 158 21.97 20.42 -10.27
C ILE A 158 21.05 20.55 -11.50
N GLY A 159 21.43 21.39 -12.47
CA GLY A 159 20.66 21.58 -13.70
C GLY A 159 20.46 20.29 -14.49
N LYS A 160 21.47 19.42 -14.52
CA LYS A 160 21.46 18.13 -15.24
C LYS A 160 20.64 17.05 -14.54
N SER A 161 20.41 17.16 -13.22
CA SER A 161 19.64 16.15 -12.48
C SER A 161 18.25 15.95 -13.09
N GLN A 162 17.92 14.70 -13.39
CA GLN A 162 16.62 14.29 -13.90
C GLN A 162 15.63 13.91 -12.77
N MET A 163 16.13 13.73 -11.56
CA MET A 163 15.35 13.34 -10.40
C MET A 163 14.56 14.50 -9.79
N LEU A 164 15.15 15.72 -9.84
CA LEU A 164 14.57 16.91 -9.22
C LEU A 164 13.72 17.70 -10.21
N CYS A 165 12.56 18.17 -9.79
CA CYS A 165 11.78 19.16 -10.53
C CYS A 165 12.45 20.54 -10.47
N ASN A 166 12.05 21.47 -11.35
CA ASN A 166 12.74 22.75 -11.47
C ASN A 166 12.68 23.58 -10.18
N SER A 167 11.54 23.62 -9.51
CA SER A 167 11.40 24.35 -8.25
C SER A 167 12.30 23.81 -7.14
N ASP A 168 12.55 22.47 -7.12
CA ASP A 168 13.46 21.86 -6.16
C ASP A 168 14.93 22.12 -6.50
N LYS A 169 15.28 22.15 -7.79
CA LYS A 169 16.62 22.57 -8.23
C LYS A 169 16.97 23.98 -7.74
N TYR A 170 16.02 24.92 -7.86
CA TYR A 170 16.20 26.27 -7.29
C TYR A 170 16.31 26.25 -5.77
N SER A 171 15.46 25.48 -5.08
CA SER A 171 15.52 25.35 -3.63
C SER A 171 16.87 24.82 -3.15
N LEU A 172 17.36 23.76 -3.81
CA LEU A 172 18.67 23.17 -3.52
C LEU A 172 19.80 24.16 -3.75
N ALA A 173 19.78 24.84 -4.89
CA ALA A 173 20.80 25.84 -5.22
C ALA A 173 20.87 26.98 -4.19
N PHE A 174 19.72 27.54 -3.78
CA PHE A 174 19.66 28.56 -2.74
C PHE A 174 20.09 28.02 -1.36
N GLY A 175 19.69 26.79 -1.01
CA GLY A 175 20.08 26.14 0.24
C GLY A 175 21.60 25.97 0.31
N LEU A 176 22.24 25.51 -0.77
CA LEU A 176 23.68 25.32 -0.85
C LEU A 176 24.46 26.63 -0.73
N VAL A 177 23.96 27.74 -1.25
CA VAL A 177 24.58 29.07 -1.07
C VAL A 177 24.68 29.44 0.41
N GLN A 178 23.73 29.01 1.24
CA GLN A 178 23.66 29.29 2.68
C GLN A 178 24.42 28.28 3.54
N MET A 179 24.84 27.12 2.98
CA MET A 179 25.57 26.08 3.71
C MET A 179 27.04 26.44 3.92
N PRO A 180 27.67 25.96 5.03
CA PRO A 180 29.12 26.01 5.20
C PRO A 180 29.86 25.22 4.11
N LEU A 181 31.08 25.68 3.73
CA LEU A 181 31.86 25.12 2.64
C LEU A 181 32.08 23.60 2.71
N GLN A 182 32.39 23.09 3.88
CA GLN A 182 32.67 21.65 4.09
C GLN A 182 31.51 20.71 3.73
N TYR A 183 30.25 21.17 3.85
CA TYR A 183 29.07 20.38 3.44
C TYR A 183 28.79 20.49 1.94
N ARG A 184 29.23 21.57 1.31
CA ARG A 184 29.01 21.79 -0.13
C ARG A 184 29.78 20.78 -0.99
N GLU A 185 31.03 20.45 -0.61
CA GLU A 185 31.90 19.51 -1.36
C GLU A 185 31.30 18.09 -1.37
N MET A 186 30.72 17.66 -0.26
CA MET A 186 30.05 16.35 -0.15
C MET A 186 28.83 16.25 -1.08
N PHE A 187 28.03 17.33 -1.19
CA PHE A 187 26.91 17.36 -2.13
C PHE A 187 27.36 17.40 -3.60
N THR A 188 28.46 18.08 -3.88
CA THR A 188 29.00 18.18 -5.25
C THR A 188 29.43 16.84 -5.80
N SER A 189 30.11 16.03 -5.00
CA SER A 189 30.59 14.72 -5.43
C SER A 189 29.44 13.76 -5.74
N ASN A 190 28.40 13.73 -4.90
CA ASN A 190 27.23 12.86 -5.11
C ASN A 190 26.45 13.25 -6.37
N LEU A 191 26.20 14.54 -6.60
CA LEU A 191 25.52 15.02 -7.82
C LEU A 191 26.34 14.78 -9.09
N ASN A 192 27.66 14.85 -9.01
CA ASN A 192 28.53 14.57 -10.15
C ASN A 192 28.54 13.07 -10.49
N MET A 193 28.51 12.17 -9.51
CA MET A 193 28.39 10.72 -9.74
C MET A 193 27.06 10.38 -10.42
N GLU A 194 25.94 10.94 -9.94
CA GLU A 194 24.62 10.77 -10.56
C GLU A 194 24.63 11.26 -12.04
N SER A 195 25.22 12.43 -12.27
CA SER A 195 25.33 13.01 -13.61
C SER A 195 26.18 12.13 -14.55
N GLN A 196 27.29 11.56 -14.07
CA GLN A 196 28.16 10.68 -14.87
C GLN A 196 27.46 9.36 -15.21
N GLN A 197 26.77 8.72 -14.28
CA GLN A 197 26.01 7.50 -14.51
C GLN A 197 24.89 7.71 -15.55
N LEU A 198 24.18 8.85 -15.48
CA LEU A 198 23.16 9.20 -16.46
C LEU A 198 23.74 9.53 -17.84
N ASP A 199 24.91 10.18 -17.90
CA ASP A 199 25.59 10.48 -19.16
C ASP A 199 26.12 9.18 -19.82
N GLU A 200 26.51 8.17 -19.06
CA GLU A 200 26.91 6.85 -19.58
C GLU A 200 25.71 6.08 -20.13
N LEU A 201 24.59 6.03 -19.41
CA LEU A 201 23.34 5.40 -19.85
C LEU A 201 22.77 6.09 -21.12
N ASN A 202 22.91 7.41 -21.23
CA ASN A 202 22.45 8.17 -22.40
C ASN A 202 23.33 7.97 -23.65
N LYS A 203 24.59 7.52 -23.51
CA LYS A 203 25.48 7.23 -24.66
C LYS A 203 25.10 5.93 -25.37
N GLU A 204 24.56 4.96 -24.65
CA GLU A 204 24.20 3.66 -25.22
C GLU A 204 22.86 3.68 -26.00
N ASP A 205 21.99 4.68 -25.78
CA ASP A 205 20.61 4.65 -26.32
C ASP A 205 20.06 6.01 -26.76
N ASN A 206 20.68 6.63 -27.79
CA ASN A 206 20.30 7.95 -28.30
C ASN A 206 18.84 8.07 -28.84
N LEU A 207 18.16 6.97 -29.17
CA LEU A 207 16.76 6.96 -29.64
C LEU A 207 15.77 6.82 -28.46
N LEU A 208 16.11 6.01 -27.46
CA LEU A 208 15.33 5.90 -26.22
C LEU A 208 15.46 7.18 -25.37
N ALA A 209 16.62 7.83 -25.39
CA ALA A 209 16.87 9.07 -24.65
C ALA A 209 15.95 10.23 -25.07
N LYS A 210 15.60 10.37 -26.36
CA LYS A 210 14.66 11.41 -26.82
C LYS A 210 13.22 11.18 -26.33
N ASN A 211 12.77 9.93 -26.31
CA ASN A 211 11.46 9.57 -25.82
C ASN A 211 11.35 9.71 -24.30
N ASN A 212 12.38 9.31 -23.57
CA ASN A 212 12.45 9.43 -22.12
C ASN A 212 12.54 10.89 -21.65
N ARG A 213 13.18 11.78 -22.43
CA ARG A 213 13.29 13.20 -22.08
C ARG A 213 11.95 13.91 -21.97
N ALA A 214 10.99 13.60 -22.85
CA ALA A 214 9.66 14.18 -22.80
C ALA A 214 8.90 13.73 -21.53
N ASP A 215 9.03 12.48 -21.15
CA ASP A 215 8.39 11.93 -19.94
C ASP A 215 9.01 12.53 -18.66
N ILE A 216 10.33 12.72 -18.64
CA ILE A 216 11.03 13.38 -17.53
C ILE A 216 10.55 14.83 -17.37
N VAL A 217 10.49 15.59 -18.45
CA VAL A 217 10.02 16.99 -18.42
C VAL A 217 8.56 17.04 -17.97
N CYS A 218 7.72 16.13 -18.45
CA CYS A 218 6.32 16.02 -18.00
C CYS A 218 6.22 15.74 -16.51
N LYS A 219 7.01 14.76 -16.01
CA LYS A 219 7.08 14.42 -14.59
C LYS A 219 7.52 15.64 -13.75
N GLN A 220 8.60 16.30 -14.13
CA GLN A 220 9.12 17.46 -13.41
C GLN A 220 8.08 18.60 -13.36
N TYR A 221 7.41 18.88 -14.48
CA TYR A 221 6.38 19.91 -14.53
C TYR A 221 5.18 19.55 -13.63
N MET A 222 4.74 18.30 -13.64
CA MET A 222 3.65 17.86 -12.78
C MET A 222 4.02 17.90 -11.30
N GLN A 223 5.27 17.62 -10.95
CA GLN A 223 5.79 17.78 -9.59
C GLN A 223 5.82 19.26 -9.18
N ASP A 224 6.29 20.17 -10.06
CA ASP A 224 6.27 21.61 -9.80
C ASP A 224 4.83 22.12 -9.61
N LEU A 225 3.88 21.66 -10.43
CA LEU A 225 2.45 21.99 -10.33
C LEU A 225 1.87 21.48 -8.99
N TYR A 226 2.20 20.26 -8.59
CA TYR A 226 1.76 19.70 -7.32
C TYR A 226 2.29 20.52 -6.13
N ARG A 227 3.60 20.87 -6.14
CA ARG A 227 4.21 21.71 -5.10
C ARG A 227 3.56 23.08 -5.01
N PHE A 228 3.26 23.70 -6.15
CA PHE A 228 2.55 24.97 -6.20
C PHE A 228 1.21 24.89 -5.44
N PHE A 229 0.37 23.92 -5.78
CA PHE A 229 -0.93 23.77 -5.13
C PHE A 229 -0.87 23.37 -3.66
N LYS A 230 0.21 22.75 -3.23
CA LYS A 230 0.39 22.36 -1.81
C LYS A 230 1.02 23.47 -0.98
N LEU A 231 1.99 24.20 -1.50
CA LEU A 231 2.89 25.06 -0.72
C LEU A 231 2.72 26.57 -0.99
N ASN A 232 2.22 26.97 -2.17
CA ASN A 232 2.10 28.39 -2.50
C ASN A 232 0.97 29.07 -1.69
N ASN A 233 1.24 30.27 -1.20
CA ASN A 233 0.28 31.06 -0.42
C ASN A 233 -0.91 31.57 -1.24
N TYR A 234 -0.74 31.72 -2.55
CA TYR A 234 -1.78 32.19 -3.49
C TYR A 234 -2.55 31.05 -4.16
N LYS A 235 -2.37 29.80 -3.69
CA LYS A 235 -3.03 28.61 -4.27
C LYS A 235 -4.56 28.67 -4.26
N SER A 236 -5.16 29.42 -3.33
CA SER A 236 -6.61 29.61 -3.21
C SER A 236 -7.23 30.35 -4.40
N ASP A 237 -6.43 31.10 -5.15
CA ASP A 237 -6.89 31.86 -6.31
C ASP A 237 -7.11 30.97 -7.54
N PHE A 238 -6.75 29.68 -7.44
CA PHE A 238 -6.79 28.71 -8.53
C PHE A 238 -7.56 27.44 -8.13
N ILE A 239 -8.15 26.79 -9.11
CA ILE A 239 -8.75 25.47 -8.92
C ILE A 239 -7.63 24.44 -8.86
N ASP A 240 -7.52 23.72 -7.73
CA ASP A 240 -6.54 22.66 -7.52
C ASP A 240 -6.90 21.43 -8.37
N PRO A 241 -6.11 21.10 -9.42
CA PRO A 241 -6.40 19.99 -10.30
C PRO A 241 -6.22 18.62 -9.60
N PHE A 242 -5.50 18.56 -8.49
CA PHE A 242 -5.27 17.31 -7.76
C PHE A 242 -6.39 17.01 -6.75
N LYS A 243 -7.13 18.02 -6.33
CA LYS A 243 -8.33 17.88 -5.47
C LYS A 243 -9.61 17.70 -6.28
N SER A 244 -9.70 18.35 -7.43
CA SER A 244 -10.83 18.12 -8.33
C SER A 244 -10.70 16.72 -8.91
N LYS A 245 -11.81 15.97 -8.91
CA LYS A 245 -11.88 14.71 -9.66
C LYS A 245 -11.83 15.05 -11.16
N LEU A 246 -10.62 15.34 -11.66
CA LEU A 246 -10.40 15.56 -13.07
C LEU A 246 -10.55 14.22 -13.81
N HIS A 247 -11.81 13.82 -14.00
CA HIS A 247 -12.16 12.69 -14.85
C HIS A 247 -12.01 13.11 -16.31
N LEU A 248 -10.78 13.38 -16.74
CA LEU A 248 -10.48 13.82 -18.10
C LEU A 248 -10.97 12.82 -19.14
N TYR A 249 -11.08 11.55 -18.79
CA TYR A 249 -11.67 10.49 -19.61
C TYR A 249 -13.19 10.62 -19.83
N HIS A 250 -13.89 11.50 -19.11
CA HIS A 250 -15.27 11.89 -19.40
C HIS A 250 -15.37 13.12 -20.30
N SER A 251 -14.24 13.71 -20.67
CA SER A 251 -14.27 14.87 -21.55
C SER A 251 -14.71 14.51 -22.96
N TYR A 252 -15.39 15.43 -23.60
CA TYR A 252 -15.81 15.29 -25.01
C TYR A 252 -14.65 14.96 -25.96
N TYR A 253 -13.46 15.46 -25.68
CA TYR A 253 -12.27 15.25 -26.50
C TYR A 253 -11.69 13.84 -26.30
N PHE A 254 -11.69 13.34 -25.08
CA PHE A 254 -11.08 12.07 -24.75
C PHE A 254 -11.69 10.90 -25.54
N ASN A 255 -13.03 10.83 -25.61
CA ASN A 255 -13.76 9.77 -26.32
C ASN A 255 -13.57 9.80 -27.86
N ARG A 256 -12.85 10.80 -28.38
CA ARG A 256 -12.51 10.95 -29.79
C ARG A 256 -11.03 10.78 -30.10
N LEU A 257 -10.25 10.45 -29.09
CA LEU A 257 -8.85 10.07 -29.28
C LEU A 257 -8.80 8.66 -29.87
N GLU A 258 -7.96 8.46 -30.89
CA GLU A 258 -7.79 7.15 -31.55
C GLU A 258 -7.34 6.07 -30.56
N ASP A 259 -6.45 6.41 -29.61
CA ASP A 259 -5.91 5.48 -28.64
C ASP A 259 -6.57 5.61 -27.24
N SER A 260 -7.80 6.10 -27.15
CA SER A 260 -8.49 6.32 -25.87
C SER A 260 -8.62 5.02 -25.04
N GLU A 261 -8.85 3.88 -25.67
CA GLU A 261 -8.91 2.58 -25.01
C GLU A 261 -7.58 2.21 -24.33
N GLU A 262 -6.45 2.43 -25.02
CA GLU A 262 -5.13 2.13 -24.45
C GLU A 262 -4.84 3.00 -23.22
N ILE A 263 -5.20 4.29 -23.29
CA ILE A 263 -5.03 5.21 -22.16
C ILE A 263 -5.89 4.77 -20.97
N VAL A 264 -7.19 4.47 -21.21
CA VAL A 264 -8.11 4.00 -20.16
C VAL A 264 -7.61 2.72 -19.53
N SER A 265 -7.19 1.73 -20.33
CA SER A 265 -6.65 0.46 -19.84
C SER A 265 -5.39 0.67 -18.98
N SER A 266 -4.46 1.50 -19.45
CA SER A 266 -3.23 1.81 -18.71
C SER A 266 -3.52 2.51 -17.38
N LEU A 267 -4.47 3.45 -17.35
CA LEU A 267 -4.89 4.14 -16.14
C LEU A 267 -5.58 3.19 -15.16
N ALA A 268 -6.53 2.37 -15.65
CA ALA A 268 -7.23 1.39 -14.83
C ALA A 268 -6.26 0.41 -14.16
N GLN A 269 -5.27 -0.11 -14.90
CA GLN A 269 -4.22 -0.97 -14.38
C GLN A 269 -3.36 -0.25 -13.32
N THR A 270 -3.04 1.02 -13.55
CA THR A 270 -2.25 1.81 -12.61
C THR A 270 -3.03 2.07 -11.32
N TYR A 271 -4.28 2.49 -11.39
CA TYR A 271 -5.13 2.66 -10.22
C TYR A 271 -5.31 1.35 -9.45
N PHE A 272 -5.51 0.24 -10.16
CA PHE A 272 -5.61 -1.09 -9.57
C PHE A 272 -4.34 -1.49 -8.79
N LYS A 273 -3.17 -1.37 -9.43
CA LYS A 273 -1.86 -1.66 -8.79
C LYS A 273 -1.59 -0.81 -7.56
N LYS A 274 -2.08 0.43 -7.57
CA LYS A 274 -1.88 1.39 -6.47
C LYS A 274 -3.01 1.37 -5.43
N ASN A 275 -3.92 0.39 -5.50
CA ASN A 275 -5.07 0.19 -4.59
C ASN A 275 -6.06 1.38 -4.55
N PHE A 276 -6.12 2.19 -5.60
CA PHE A 276 -7.15 3.21 -5.78
C PHE A 276 -8.41 2.56 -6.37
N HIS A 277 -9.11 1.80 -5.52
CA HIS A 277 -10.19 0.93 -5.97
C HIS A 277 -11.39 1.67 -6.57
N ASP A 278 -11.73 2.87 -6.07
CA ASP A 278 -12.86 3.65 -6.59
C ASP A 278 -12.64 4.08 -8.04
N GLU A 279 -11.46 4.62 -8.33
CA GLU A 279 -11.10 5.06 -9.66
C GLU A 279 -10.89 3.87 -10.61
N ALA A 280 -10.32 2.78 -10.10
CA ALA A 280 -10.17 1.54 -10.88
C ALA A 280 -11.53 0.97 -11.29
N ILE A 281 -12.52 0.91 -10.38
CA ILE A 281 -13.89 0.46 -10.66
C ILE A 281 -14.53 1.32 -11.77
N GLU A 282 -14.38 2.64 -11.67
CA GLU A 282 -14.96 3.54 -12.67
C GLU A 282 -14.44 3.25 -14.07
N LEU A 283 -13.11 3.10 -14.21
CA LEU A 283 -12.49 2.81 -15.50
C LEU A 283 -12.78 1.39 -16.01
N PHE A 284 -12.70 0.37 -15.13
CA PHE A 284 -13.08 -0.99 -15.49
C PHE A 284 -14.56 -1.08 -15.90
N SER A 285 -15.43 -0.32 -15.24
CA SER A 285 -16.85 -0.26 -15.62
C SER A 285 -17.06 0.38 -17.01
N LEU A 286 -16.25 1.38 -17.37
CA LEU A 286 -16.25 1.93 -18.74
C LEU A 286 -15.80 0.88 -19.75
N MET A 287 -14.69 0.17 -19.46
CA MET A 287 -14.18 -0.88 -20.34
C MET A 287 -15.18 -2.04 -20.51
N LEU A 288 -15.90 -2.42 -19.44
CA LEU A 288 -16.93 -3.46 -19.49
C LEU A 288 -18.17 -3.05 -20.31
N LYS A 289 -18.43 -1.77 -20.55
CA LYS A 289 -19.48 -1.33 -21.50
C LYS A 289 -19.10 -1.66 -22.93
N GLU A 290 -17.83 -1.54 -23.28
CA GLU A 290 -17.30 -1.86 -24.61
C GLU A 290 -17.05 -3.37 -24.78
N LYS A 291 -16.50 -4.00 -23.71
CA LYS A 291 -16.10 -5.41 -23.68
C LYS A 291 -16.74 -6.13 -22.49
N PRO A 292 -18.06 -6.42 -22.54
CA PRO A 292 -18.82 -6.90 -21.37
C PRO A 292 -18.41 -8.29 -20.89
N ASN A 293 -17.73 -9.07 -21.73
CA ASN A 293 -17.32 -10.45 -21.47
C ASN A 293 -15.80 -10.62 -21.32
N ASP A 294 -15.06 -9.54 -21.10
CA ASP A 294 -13.62 -9.62 -20.81
C ASP A 294 -13.39 -10.15 -19.39
N VAL A 295 -12.90 -11.37 -19.30
CA VAL A 295 -12.69 -12.11 -18.06
C VAL A 295 -11.72 -11.39 -17.13
N GLU A 296 -10.61 -10.87 -17.67
CA GLU A 296 -9.59 -10.19 -16.86
C GLU A 296 -10.15 -8.91 -16.25
N ILE A 297 -10.91 -8.13 -17.03
CA ILE A 297 -11.53 -6.90 -16.53
C ILE A 297 -12.60 -7.20 -15.50
N LEU A 298 -13.44 -8.24 -15.73
CA LEU A 298 -14.44 -8.69 -14.76
C LEU A 298 -13.79 -9.07 -13.43
N GLN A 299 -12.73 -9.87 -13.46
CA GLN A 299 -12.00 -10.31 -12.26
C GLN A 299 -11.38 -9.14 -11.49
N LYS A 300 -10.71 -8.22 -12.18
CA LYS A 300 -10.09 -7.04 -11.55
C LYS A 300 -11.12 -6.09 -10.96
N CYS A 301 -12.22 -5.86 -11.67
CA CYS A 301 -13.32 -5.04 -11.18
C CYS A 301 -13.96 -5.66 -9.93
N ALA A 302 -14.24 -6.97 -9.97
CA ALA A 302 -14.76 -7.73 -8.84
C ALA A 302 -13.83 -7.64 -7.62
N TYR A 303 -12.53 -7.79 -7.85
CA TYR A 303 -11.55 -7.67 -6.77
C TYR A 303 -11.55 -6.28 -6.12
N CYS A 304 -11.70 -5.22 -6.89
CA CYS A 304 -11.84 -3.87 -6.34
C CYS A 304 -13.09 -3.74 -5.45
N TYR A 305 -14.23 -4.27 -5.87
CA TYR A 305 -15.45 -4.30 -5.06
C TYR A 305 -15.27 -5.14 -3.78
N GLN A 306 -14.60 -6.30 -3.89
CA GLN A 306 -14.27 -7.14 -2.75
C GLN A 306 -13.41 -6.39 -1.73
N CYS A 307 -12.38 -5.65 -2.16
CA CYS A 307 -11.54 -4.82 -1.28
C CYS A 307 -12.34 -3.72 -0.58
N LYS A 308 -13.38 -3.21 -1.23
CA LYS A 308 -14.32 -2.24 -0.65
C LYS A 308 -15.39 -2.89 0.24
N LYS A 309 -15.35 -4.21 0.41
CA LYS A 309 -16.33 -5.02 1.16
C LYS A 309 -17.73 -5.02 0.53
N ASP A 310 -17.89 -4.61 -0.71
CA ASP A 310 -19.11 -4.83 -1.48
C ASP A 310 -19.07 -6.24 -2.11
N PHE A 311 -19.32 -7.23 -1.26
CA PHE A 311 -19.24 -8.64 -1.64
C PHE A 311 -20.35 -9.05 -2.61
N THR A 312 -21.49 -8.36 -2.59
CA THR A 312 -22.63 -8.66 -3.47
C THR A 312 -22.28 -8.33 -4.93
N THR A 313 -21.79 -7.12 -5.19
CA THR A 313 -21.39 -6.71 -6.55
C THR A 313 -20.16 -7.48 -7.01
N ALA A 314 -19.21 -7.74 -6.10
CA ALA A 314 -18.03 -8.55 -6.41
C ALA A 314 -18.42 -9.97 -6.84
N LEU A 315 -19.35 -10.60 -6.13
CA LEU A 315 -19.85 -11.94 -6.42
C LEU A 315 -20.50 -12.02 -7.80
N ASP A 316 -21.37 -11.06 -8.16
CA ASP A 316 -22.02 -11.02 -9.47
C ASP A 316 -20.97 -11.01 -10.60
N LEU A 317 -19.95 -10.15 -10.48
CA LEU A 317 -18.89 -10.05 -11.47
C LEU A 317 -18.02 -11.32 -11.54
N TYR A 318 -17.70 -11.94 -10.40
CA TYR A 318 -16.95 -13.19 -10.38
C TYR A 318 -17.75 -14.35 -10.99
N LEU A 319 -19.05 -14.47 -10.68
CA LEU A 319 -19.91 -15.48 -11.28
C LEU A 319 -20.03 -15.30 -12.80
N ARG A 320 -20.13 -14.07 -13.27
CA ARG A 320 -20.10 -13.80 -14.72
C ARG A 320 -18.77 -14.22 -15.35
N SER A 321 -17.65 -13.96 -14.65
CA SER A 321 -16.32 -14.39 -15.10
C SER A 321 -16.22 -15.92 -15.14
N ASP A 322 -16.78 -16.63 -14.16
CA ASP A 322 -16.77 -18.09 -14.07
C ASP A 322 -17.62 -18.73 -15.17
N ILE A 323 -18.77 -18.15 -15.53
CA ILE A 323 -19.58 -18.60 -16.67
C ILE A 323 -18.82 -18.54 -17.97
N ILE A 324 -18.00 -17.50 -18.19
CA ILE A 324 -17.25 -17.31 -19.44
C ILE A 324 -15.99 -18.18 -19.48
N HIS A 325 -15.29 -18.29 -18.37
CA HIS A 325 -14.08 -19.06 -18.21
C HIS A 325 -14.19 -19.91 -16.94
N PRO A 326 -14.85 -21.08 -17.03
CA PRO A 326 -15.03 -21.98 -15.90
C PRO A 326 -13.70 -22.57 -15.44
N ASP A 327 -13.72 -23.14 -14.24
CA ASP A 327 -12.59 -23.84 -13.63
C ASP A 327 -11.33 -22.96 -13.40
N ASN A 328 -11.50 -21.67 -13.35
CA ASN A 328 -10.42 -20.78 -12.92
C ASN A 328 -10.27 -20.81 -11.39
N LEU A 329 -9.21 -21.46 -10.92
CA LEU A 329 -8.95 -21.69 -9.51
C LEU A 329 -9.02 -20.40 -8.67
N TRP A 330 -8.41 -19.31 -9.15
CA TRP A 330 -8.43 -18.02 -8.46
C TRP A 330 -9.85 -17.46 -8.35
N THR A 331 -10.64 -17.54 -9.43
CA THR A 331 -12.03 -17.07 -9.43
C THR A 331 -12.89 -17.85 -8.46
N LEU A 332 -12.81 -19.19 -8.47
CA LEU A 332 -13.54 -20.06 -7.55
C LEU A 332 -13.24 -19.75 -6.08
N GLN A 333 -11.96 -19.56 -5.75
CA GLN A 333 -11.57 -19.14 -4.41
C GLN A 333 -12.16 -17.78 -4.02
N ARG A 334 -12.22 -16.80 -4.94
CA ARG A 334 -12.80 -15.48 -4.68
C ARG A 334 -14.32 -15.52 -4.52
N ILE A 335 -15.00 -16.34 -5.30
CA ILE A 335 -16.44 -16.60 -5.12
C ILE A 335 -16.70 -17.18 -3.74
N GLY A 336 -15.90 -18.17 -3.32
CA GLY A 336 -15.99 -18.75 -1.98
C GLY A 336 -15.81 -17.70 -0.86
N VAL A 337 -14.81 -16.80 -1.00
CA VAL A 337 -14.62 -15.69 -0.06
C VAL A 337 -15.86 -14.78 0.00
N CYS A 338 -16.44 -14.44 -1.15
CA CYS A 338 -17.61 -13.57 -1.21
C CYS A 338 -18.81 -14.23 -0.52
N TYR A 339 -19.14 -15.48 -0.84
CA TYR A 339 -20.24 -16.21 -0.19
C TYR A 339 -20.06 -16.31 1.32
N ARG A 340 -18.86 -16.65 1.77
CA ARG A 340 -18.57 -16.74 3.19
C ARG A 340 -18.74 -15.38 3.89
N SER A 341 -18.29 -14.29 3.27
CA SER A 341 -18.47 -12.93 3.79
C SER A 341 -19.93 -12.49 3.82
N LEU A 342 -20.76 -13.03 2.91
CA LEU A 342 -22.21 -12.84 2.87
C LEU A 342 -22.97 -13.77 3.85
N LYS A 343 -22.26 -14.58 4.64
CA LYS A 343 -22.85 -15.56 5.59
C LYS A 343 -23.62 -16.68 4.91
N GLU A 344 -23.16 -17.12 3.76
CA GLU A 344 -23.65 -18.26 2.98
C GLU A 344 -22.59 -19.37 2.91
N PRO A 345 -22.19 -20.00 4.04
CA PRO A 345 -21.08 -20.95 4.09
C PRO A 345 -21.33 -22.24 3.29
N GLU A 346 -22.60 -22.64 3.07
CA GLU A 346 -22.95 -23.80 2.25
C GLU A 346 -22.48 -23.59 0.80
N LYS A 347 -22.85 -22.44 0.20
CA LYS A 347 -22.41 -22.11 -1.16
C LYS A 347 -20.90 -21.90 -1.26
N ALA A 348 -20.31 -21.26 -0.25
CA ALA A 348 -18.87 -21.10 -0.19
C ALA A 348 -18.16 -22.48 -0.20
N LEU A 349 -18.68 -23.42 0.55
CA LEU A 349 -18.14 -24.79 0.61
C LEU A 349 -18.20 -25.51 -0.75
N GLU A 350 -19.29 -25.34 -1.52
CA GLU A 350 -19.40 -25.90 -2.87
C GLU A 350 -18.28 -25.39 -3.78
N PHE A 351 -18.05 -24.08 -3.81
CA PHE A 351 -16.99 -23.48 -4.64
C PHE A 351 -15.58 -23.83 -4.16
N TYR A 352 -15.34 -23.89 -2.86
CA TYR A 352 -14.04 -24.34 -2.35
C TYR A 352 -13.80 -25.83 -2.60
N THR A 353 -14.82 -26.68 -2.51
CA THR A 353 -14.71 -28.10 -2.85
C THR A 353 -14.39 -28.28 -4.34
N HIS A 354 -15.02 -27.48 -5.20
CA HIS A 354 -14.70 -27.48 -6.62
C HIS A 354 -13.23 -27.02 -6.85
N ALA A 355 -12.79 -25.99 -6.17
CA ALA A 355 -11.39 -25.54 -6.23
C ALA A 355 -10.40 -26.61 -5.70
N GLU A 356 -10.76 -27.38 -4.65
CA GLU A 356 -9.95 -28.49 -4.14
C GLU A 356 -9.81 -29.62 -5.16
N MET A 357 -10.85 -29.90 -5.96
CA MET A 357 -10.73 -30.90 -7.04
C MET A 357 -9.71 -30.49 -8.11
N LEU A 358 -9.57 -29.19 -8.37
CA LEU A 358 -8.59 -28.66 -9.33
C LEU A 358 -7.17 -28.59 -8.74
N SER A 359 -7.05 -28.36 -7.44
CA SER A 359 -5.77 -28.27 -6.73
C SER A 359 -5.84 -28.92 -5.36
N PRO A 360 -5.71 -30.25 -5.27
CA PRO A 360 -5.90 -31.01 -4.02
C PRO A 360 -4.85 -30.73 -2.93
N ASP A 361 -3.70 -30.21 -3.32
CA ASP A 361 -2.57 -29.94 -2.43
C ASP A 361 -2.53 -28.49 -1.93
N ASP A 362 -3.47 -27.65 -2.35
CA ASP A 362 -3.56 -26.26 -1.88
C ASP A 362 -4.15 -26.22 -0.46
N LEU A 363 -3.25 -26.07 0.52
CA LEU A 363 -3.62 -26.00 1.94
C LEU A 363 -4.48 -24.78 2.29
N LEU A 364 -4.43 -23.70 1.48
CA LEU A 364 -5.27 -22.54 1.70
C LEU A 364 -6.74 -22.83 1.35
N ILE A 365 -6.98 -23.61 0.31
CA ILE A 365 -8.32 -24.07 -0.04
C ILE A 365 -8.85 -24.98 1.06
N SER A 366 -8.06 -25.98 1.47
CA SER A 366 -8.44 -26.88 2.57
C SER A 366 -8.73 -26.12 3.86
N LEU A 367 -7.96 -25.06 4.15
CA LEU A 367 -8.20 -24.19 5.30
C LEU A 367 -9.56 -23.48 5.22
N ASN A 368 -9.90 -22.93 4.05
CA ASN A 368 -11.19 -22.28 3.84
C ASN A 368 -12.37 -23.27 3.92
N ILE A 369 -12.20 -24.49 3.40
CA ILE A 369 -13.17 -25.59 3.59
C ILE A 369 -13.36 -25.88 5.07
N GLY A 370 -12.28 -26.01 5.83
CA GLY A 370 -12.34 -26.23 7.28
C GLY A 370 -13.12 -25.14 8.01
N TYR A 371 -12.93 -23.87 7.65
CA TYR A 371 -13.69 -22.78 8.22
C TYR A 371 -15.17 -22.78 7.80
N CYS A 372 -15.51 -23.09 6.54
CA CYS A 372 -16.90 -23.27 6.13
C CYS A 372 -17.58 -24.38 6.92
N LEU A 373 -16.94 -25.52 7.11
CA LEU A 373 -17.44 -26.65 7.90
C LEU A 373 -17.65 -26.26 9.37
N LEU A 374 -16.76 -25.45 9.93
CA LEU A 374 -16.89 -24.90 11.29
C LEU A 374 -18.11 -23.99 11.41
N GLU A 375 -18.29 -23.07 10.47
CA GLU A 375 -19.45 -22.16 10.42
C GLU A 375 -20.78 -22.94 10.25
N LEU A 376 -20.74 -24.06 9.53
CA LEU A 376 -21.87 -25.01 9.37
C LEU A 376 -22.04 -25.95 10.56
N LYS A 377 -21.27 -25.80 11.63
CA LYS A 377 -21.26 -26.65 12.82
C LYS A 377 -20.95 -28.15 12.52
N ARG A 378 -20.33 -28.43 11.40
CA ARG A 378 -19.84 -29.75 11.01
C ARG A 378 -18.45 -30.03 11.61
N TYR A 379 -18.37 -30.00 12.93
CA TYR A 379 -17.11 -29.97 13.69
C TYR A 379 -16.20 -31.19 13.45
N ASN A 380 -16.78 -32.39 13.26
CA ASN A 380 -15.98 -33.60 12.96
C ASN A 380 -15.31 -33.53 11.61
N ASP A 381 -16.02 -33.05 10.59
CA ASP A 381 -15.48 -32.90 9.25
C ASP A 381 -14.43 -31.78 9.22
N ALA A 382 -14.68 -30.67 9.93
CA ALA A 382 -13.72 -29.58 10.11
C ALA A 382 -12.42 -30.08 10.76
N LEU A 383 -12.52 -30.91 11.83
CA LEU A 383 -11.37 -31.51 12.49
C LEU A 383 -10.52 -32.36 11.55
N GLN A 384 -11.14 -33.23 10.75
CA GLN A 384 -10.42 -34.06 9.78
C GLN A 384 -9.63 -33.18 8.81
N ASN A 385 -10.24 -32.11 8.33
CA ASN A 385 -9.63 -31.17 7.41
C ASN A 385 -8.46 -30.40 8.05
N PHE A 386 -8.65 -29.87 9.26
CA PHE A 386 -7.57 -29.18 9.96
C PHE A 386 -6.41 -30.11 10.35
N PHE A 387 -6.65 -31.38 10.66
CA PHE A 387 -5.59 -32.37 10.89
C PHE A 387 -4.81 -32.69 9.61
N LYS A 388 -5.50 -32.79 8.45
CA LYS A 388 -4.83 -32.92 7.14
C LYS A 388 -3.85 -31.77 6.95
N ILE A 389 -4.28 -30.53 7.23
CA ILE A 389 -3.44 -29.35 7.11
C ILE A 389 -2.28 -29.39 8.11
N GLU A 390 -2.54 -29.73 9.38
CA GLU A 390 -1.48 -29.85 10.40
C GLU A 390 -0.39 -30.84 9.98
N TYR A 391 -0.80 -31.95 9.38
CA TYR A 391 0.13 -32.98 8.95
C TYR A 391 0.97 -32.55 7.73
N LEU A 392 0.38 -31.84 6.79
CA LEU A 392 1.02 -31.45 5.53
C LEU A 392 1.80 -30.14 5.60
N SER A 393 1.45 -29.25 6.55
CA SER A 393 2.03 -27.91 6.63
C SER A 393 3.29 -27.90 7.48
N SER A 394 4.33 -27.20 7.01
CA SER A 394 5.51 -26.88 7.82
C SER A 394 5.23 -25.85 8.93
N ASP A 395 4.22 -24.96 8.75
CA ASP A 395 3.71 -24.04 9.78
C ASP A 395 2.24 -24.32 10.06
N SER A 396 2.01 -25.19 11.04
CA SER A 396 0.68 -25.63 11.44
C SER A 396 0.00 -24.71 12.48
N ARG A 397 0.65 -23.63 12.93
CA ARG A 397 0.10 -22.74 13.98
C ARG A 397 -1.27 -22.18 13.64
N LYS A 398 -1.54 -21.91 12.36
CA LYS A 398 -2.82 -21.37 11.89
C LYS A 398 -4.03 -22.27 12.18
N VAL A 399 -3.81 -23.58 12.33
CA VAL A 399 -4.90 -24.54 12.58
C VAL A 399 -5.02 -24.98 14.04
N TRP A 400 -4.10 -24.60 14.94
CA TRP A 400 -4.18 -25.01 16.34
C TRP A 400 -5.43 -24.49 17.05
N ARG A 401 -5.79 -23.21 16.86
CA ARG A 401 -7.02 -22.64 17.43
C ARG A 401 -8.28 -23.35 16.93
N PRO A 402 -8.53 -23.50 15.63
CA PRO A 402 -9.70 -24.20 15.15
C PRO A 402 -9.71 -25.70 15.53
N ILE A 403 -8.57 -26.39 15.60
CA ILE A 403 -8.51 -27.76 16.11
C ILE A 403 -8.90 -27.82 17.59
N ALA A 404 -8.36 -26.91 18.40
CA ALA A 404 -8.68 -26.85 19.83
C ALA A 404 -10.16 -26.62 20.06
N TRP A 405 -10.75 -25.60 19.38
CA TRP A 405 -12.17 -25.31 19.50
C TRP A 405 -13.06 -26.45 19.03
N CYS A 406 -12.83 -26.98 17.82
CA CYS A 406 -13.61 -28.11 17.33
C CYS A 406 -13.48 -29.35 18.26
N SER A 407 -12.29 -29.61 18.81
CA SER A 407 -12.06 -30.70 19.76
C SER A 407 -12.88 -30.50 21.04
N PHE A 408 -12.95 -29.28 21.57
CA PHE A 408 -13.78 -28.94 22.70
C PHE A 408 -15.26 -29.20 22.40
N VAL A 409 -15.75 -28.69 21.27
CA VAL A 409 -17.19 -28.84 20.92
C VAL A 409 -17.55 -30.30 20.74
N VAL A 410 -16.69 -31.14 20.13
CA VAL A 410 -16.91 -32.58 19.95
C VAL A 410 -16.73 -33.40 21.25
N GLY A 411 -16.28 -32.77 22.35
CA GLY A 411 -16.10 -33.42 23.64
C GLY A 411 -14.72 -34.08 23.84
N LYS A 412 -13.74 -33.85 22.96
CA LYS A 412 -12.35 -34.34 23.09
C LYS A 412 -11.54 -33.37 23.94
N LEU A 413 -11.89 -33.23 25.25
CA LEU A 413 -11.34 -32.19 26.13
C LEU A 413 -9.83 -32.23 26.23
N SER A 414 -9.20 -33.39 26.45
CA SER A 414 -7.75 -33.53 26.55
C SER A 414 -7.04 -33.12 25.27
N GLN A 415 -7.68 -33.31 24.11
CA GLN A 415 -7.15 -32.86 22.82
C GLN A 415 -7.26 -31.34 22.70
N ALA A 416 -8.36 -30.74 23.08
CA ALA A 416 -8.54 -29.30 23.11
C ALA A 416 -7.47 -28.63 23.99
N GLU A 417 -7.30 -29.12 25.23
CA GLU A 417 -6.27 -28.65 26.15
C GLU A 417 -4.87 -28.73 25.54
N LYS A 418 -4.52 -29.86 24.90
CA LYS A 418 -3.23 -30.05 24.24
C LYS A 418 -2.98 -28.99 23.16
N TYR A 419 -3.98 -28.66 22.33
CA TYR A 419 -3.80 -27.71 21.24
C TYR A 419 -3.77 -26.25 21.71
N TYR A 420 -4.58 -25.87 22.73
CA TYR A 420 -4.43 -24.56 23.36
C TYR A 420 -3.07 -24.38 24.02
N ASN A 421 -2.52 -25.43 24.61
CA ASN A 421 -1.18 -25.39 25.23
C ASN A 421 -0.03 -25.31 24.22
N LYS A 422 -0.22 -25.67 22.94
CA LYS A 422 0.75 -25.41 21.88
C LYS A 422 0.90 -23.92 21.58
N ILE A 423 -0.13 -23.10 21.85
CA ILE A 423 -0.09 -21.64 21.62
C ILE A 423 0.75 -21.02 22.74
N LEU A 424 1.78 -20.26 22.39
CA LEU A 424 2.63 -19.58 23.38
C LEU A 424 1.78 -18.64 24.24
N GLU A 425 2.08 -18.58 25.55
CA GLU A 425 1.28 -17.78 26.48
C GLU A 425 1.21 -16.30 26.06
N ALA A 426 2.31 -15.74 25.53
CA ALA A 426 2.38 -14.36 25.02
C ALA A 426 1.53 -14.13 23.75
N GLU A 427 1.17 -15.19 23.03
CA GLU A 427 0.36 -15.13 21.80
C GLU A 427 -1.14 -15.44 22.05
N ARG A 428 -1.51 -15.79 23.27
CA ARG A 428 -2.91 -16.08 23.65
C ARG A 428 -3.68 -14.78 23.79
N ASP A 429 -4.79 -14.71 23.08
CA ASP A 429 -5.76 -13.64 23.22
C ASP A 429 -6.85 -13.95 24.27
N GLY A 430 -7.78 -13.00 24.47
CA GLY A 430 -8.87 -13.18 25.42
C GLY A 430 -9.76 -14.37 25.12
N GLN A 431 -9.98 -14.67 23.83
CA GLN A 431 -10.79 -15.81 23.40
C GLN A 431 -10.09 -17.15 23.68
N ASP A 432 -8.77 -17.21 23.49
CA ASP A 432 -8.00 -18.43 23.83
C ASP A 432 -8.15 -18.77 25.31
N TRP A 433 -7.97 -17.76 26.19
CA TRP A 433 -8.15 -17.95 27.64
C TRP A 433 -9.57 -18.32 28.03
N LEU A 434 -10.59 -17.73 27.36
CA LEU A 434 -12.01 -18.06 27.56
C LEU A 434 -12.25 -19.53 27.25
N ASN A 435 -11.84 -19.98 26.07
CA ASN A 435 -12.02 -21.34 25.59
C ASN A 435 -11.27 -22.37 26.47
N MET A 436 -10.04 -22.04 26.91
CA MET A 436 -9.31 -22.85 27.88
C MET A 436 -10.05 -22.93 29.23
N GLY A 437 -10.72 -21.86 29.65
CA GLY A 437 -11.61 -21.84 30.81
C GLY A 437 -12.78 -22.81 30.65
N HIS A 438 -13.41 -22.83 29.45
CA HIS A 438 -14.47 -23.79 29.15
C HIS A 438 -14.00 -25.24 29.20
N VAL A 439 -12.83 -25.54 28.68
CA VAL A 439 -12.24 -26.88 28.75
C VAL A 439 -12.04 -27.30 30.20
N ALA A 440 -11.38 -26.46 31.01
CA ALA A 440 -11.15 -26.77 32.42
C ALA A 440 -12.43 -26.91 33.23
N LEU A 441 -13.47 -26.12 32.93
CA LEU A 441 -14.79 -26.23 33.57
C LEU A 441 -15.46 -27.56 33.27
N CYS A 442 -15.41 -28.00 32.01
CA CYS A 442 -15.96 -29.28 31.57
C CYS A 442 -15.15 -30.49 32.09
N GLU A 443 -13.88 -30.34 32.40
CA GLU A 443 -13.05 -31.33 33.09
C GLU A 443 -13.31 -31.40 34.60
N GLY A 444 -14.15 -30.49 35.14
CA GLY A 444 -14.46 -30.40 36.56
C GLY A 444 -13.46 -29.60 37.38
N ASN A 445 -12.41 -29.02 36.76
CA ASN A 445 -11.41 -28.22 37.44
C ASN A 445 -11.85 -26.75 37.55
N ARG A 446 -12.78 -26.51 38.49
CA ARG A 446 -13.41 -25.18 38.69
C ARG A 446 -12.38 -24.09 39.03
N LYS A 447 -11.36 -24.43 39.82
CA LYS A 447 -10.34 -23.48 40.24
C LYS A 447 -9.53 -22.96 39.03
N GLU A 448 -9.10 -23.86 38.19
CA GLU A 448 -8.38 -23.52 36.97
C GLU A 448 -9.27 -22.77 35.97
N ALA A 449 -10.52 -23.19 35.83
CA ALA A 449 -11.48 -22.50 34.96
C ALA A 449 -11.65 -21.03 35.34
N LEU A 450 -11.84 -20.74 36.64
CA LEU A 450 -11.98 -19.37 37.16
C LEU A 450 -10.70 -18.54 36.90
N ALA A 451 -9.52 -19.12 37.14
CA ALA A 451 -8.27 -18.44 36.87
C ALA A 451 -8.10 -18.10 35.38
N ARG A 452 -8.49 -19.00 34.47
CA ARG A 452 -8.43 -18.78 33.02
C ARG A 452 -9.46 -17.73 32.54
N TYR A 453 -10.68 -17.76 33.08
CA TYR A 453 -11.69 -16.74 32.81
C TYR A 453 -11.23 -15.35 33.27
N ARG A 454 -10.56 -15.26 34.42
CA ARG A 454 -10.00 -13.98 34.87
C ARG A 454 -8.90 -13.47 33.92
N LYS A 455 -8.01 -14.36 33.47
CA LYS A 455 -7.01 -14.01 32.45
C LYS A 455 -7.67 -13.55 31.14
N SER A 456 -8.75 -14.18 30.72
CA SER A 456 -9.54 -13.78 29.55
C SER A 456 -10.09 -12.36 29.73
N PHE A 457 -10.73 -12.08 30.86
CA PHE A 457 -11.29 -10.78 31.17
C PHE A 457 -10.24 -9.66 31.14
N ILE A 458 -9.08 -9.89 31.77
CA ILE A 458 -7.96 -8.97 31.77
C ILE A 458 -7.44 -8.76 30.33
N ALA A 459 -7.29 -9.84 29.55
CA ALA A 459 -6.86 -9.74 28.15
C ALA A 459 -7.86 -8.98 27.24
N MET A 460 -9.15 -8.98 27.61
CA MET A 460 -10.20 -8.16 27.01
C MET A 460 -10.31 -6.76 27.61
N LYS A 461 -9.25 -6.28 28.28
CA LYS A 461 -9.13 -4.94 28.90
C LYS A 461 -10.21 -4.65 29.96
N ASP A 462 -10.57 -5.65 30.75
CA ASP A 462 -11.62 -5.58 31.75
C ASP A 462 -12.99 -5.08 31.22
N ASN A 463 -13.26 -5.35 29.96
CA ASN A 463 -14.52 -4.96 29.31
C ASN A 463 -15.61 -5.99 29.60
N HIS A 464 -16.52 -5.64 30.52
CA HIS A 464 -17.66 -6.49 30.89
C HIS A 464 -18.56 -6.85 29.69
N SER A 465 -18.78 -5.92 28.76
CA SER A 465 -19.65 -6.15 27.61
C SER A 465 -19.06 -7.21 26.67
N ASP A 466 -17.77 -7.04 26.30
CA ASP A 466 -17.10 -7.93 25.36
C ASP A 466 -16.96 -9.35 25.93
N PHE A 467 -16.60 -9.45 27.22
CA PHE A 467 -16.49 -10.74 27.90
C PHE A 467 -17.87 -11.44 28.01
N ASN A 468 -18.92 -10.68 28.37
CA ASN A 468 -20.29 -11.24 28.46
C ASN A 468 -20.78 -11.75 27.11
N VAL A 469 -20.57 -11.02 26.04
CA VAL A 469 -20.95 -11.43 24.69
C VAL A 469 -20.24 -12.73 24.32
N ALA A 470 -18.94 -12.77 24.44
CA ALA A 470 -18.14 -13.95 24.10
C ALA A 470 -18.53 -15.18 24.96
N PHE A 471 -18.68 -14.98 26.28
CA PHE A 471 -19.08 -16.07 27.19
C PHE A 471 -20.50 -16.58 26.89
N SER A 472 -21.43 -15.67 26.58
CA SER A 472 -22.82 -16.01 26.32
C SER A 472 -23.02 -16.78 25.02
N GLU A 473 -22.21 -16.49 23.99
CA GLU A 473 -22.22 -17.24 22.72
C GLU A 473 -21.88 -18.72 22.94
N ASP A 474 -21.04 -19.02 23.91
CA ASP A 474 -20.54 -20.37 24.17
C ASP A 474 -21.38 -21.18 25.22
N ILE A 475 -22.33 -20.53 25.89
CA ILE A 475 -23.23 -21.20 26.87
C ILE A 475 -23.90 -22.46 26.33
N PRO A 476 -24.46 -22.50 25.10
CA PRO A 476 -25.08 -23.70 24.57
C PRO A 476 -24.16 -24.93 24.59
N TYR A 477 -22.87 -24.74 24.24
CA TYR A 477 -21.90 -25.82 24.25
C TYR A 477 -21.55 -26.30 25.66
N LEU A 478 -21.54 -25.41 26.65
CA LEU A 478 -21.32 -25.76 28.06
C LEU A 478 -22.49 -26.59 28.61
N LEU A 479 -23.73 -26.19 28.30
CA LEU A 479 -24.94 -26.91 28.72
C LEU A 479 -25.00 -28.31 28.09
N GLU A 480 -24.67 -28.47 26.81
CA GLU A 480 -24.57 -29.77 26.13
C GLU A 480 -23.57 -30.71 26.80
N LYS A 481 -22.52 -30.16 27.45
CA LYS A 481 -21.52 -30.93 28.20
C LYS A 481 -21.90 -31.16 29.66
N GLY A 482 -23.11 -30.79 30.05
CA GLY A 482 -23.64 -31.06 31.41
C GLY A 482 -23.23 -30.02 32.46
N ILE A 483 -22.77 -28.85 32.07
CA ILE A 483 -22.56 -27.75 33.02
C ILE A 483 -23.91 -27.20 33.44
N ASP A 484 -24.10 -27.09 34.76
CA ASP A 484 -25.34 -26.56 35.35
C ASP A 484 -25.48 -25.06 35.04
N LYS A 485 -26.64 -24.67 34.51
CA LYS A 485 -26.98 -23.29 34.18
C LYS A 485 -26.85 -22.34 35.40
N GLU A 486 -27.15 -22.83 36.59
CA GLU A 486 -27.09 -22.01 37.81
C GLU A 486 -25.67 -21.62 38.23
N ILE A 487 -24.65 -22.34 37.77
CA ILE A 487 -23.24 -22.03 38.03
C ILE A 487 -22.76 -20.87 37.20
N LEU A 488 -23.31 -20.63 36.00
CA LEU A 488 -22.80 -19.64 35.05
C LEU A 488 -22.83 -18.20 35.60
N PRO A 489 -23.89 -17.71 36.23
CA PRO A 489 -23.91 -16.39 36.85
C PRO A 489 -22.84 -16.26 37.98
N ILE A 490 -22.65 -17.32 38.76
CA ILE A 490 -21.65 -17.33 39.85
C ILE A 490 -20.23 -17.20 39.28
N ILE A 491 -19.95 -17.83 38.14
CA ILE A 491 -18.67 -17.69 37.44
C ILE A 491 -18.47 -16.24 37.01
N LEU A 492 -19.48 -15.60 36.43
CA LEU A 492 -19.41 -14.21 35.98
C LEU A 492 -19.18 -13.26 37.14
N ASP A 493 -19.88 -13.42 38.24
CA ASP A 493 -19.70 -12.63 39.47
C ASP A 493 -18.28 -12.78 40.02
N TYR A 494 -17.76 -14.03 40.04
CA TYR A 494 -16.38 -14.26 40.46
C TYR A 494 -15.37 -13.55 39.58
N VAL A 495 -15.55 -13.61 38.26
CA VAL A 495 -14.64 -12.98 37.29
C VAL A 495 -14.62 -11.46 37.44
N TYR A 496 -15.75 -10.86 37.78
CA TYR A 496 -15.87 -9.41 37.85
C TYR A 496 -15.43 -8.81 39.18
N TYR A 497 -15.70 -9.48 40.31
CA TYR A 497 -15.59 -8.91 41.64
C TYR A 497 -14.46 -9.49 42.51
N ASN A 498 -13.75 -10.53 42.07
CA ASN A 498 -12.56 -11.02 42.77
C ASN A 498 -11.26 -10.47 42.08
N GLU A 499 -10.51 -9.66 42.82
CA GLU A 499 -9.19 -9.19 42.45
C GLU A 499 -8.13 -10.29 42.40
#